data_9746cc61dc7dd3cc8042132ec6085255
#
_entry.id   9746cc61dc7dd3cc8042132ec6085255
#
_cell.length_a   1.000
_cell.length_b   1.000
_cell.length_c   1.000
_cell.angle_alpha   90.00
_cell.angle_beta   90.00
_cell.angle_gamma   90.00
#
_symmetry.space_group_name_H-M   'P 1'
#
loop_
_entity.id
_entity.type
_entity.pdbx_description
1 polymer ?
#
loop_
_entity_poly.entity_id
_entity_poly.type
_entity_poly.pdbx_seq_one_letter_code
_entity_poly.pdbx_strand_id
1 'polypeptide(L)'
;MARLIDKPRLMEKLKSFHDYVRKNNGKIGTKQRGIDLNFNNACNLTCKYCFTNSPIGDHAKETLDLDMVASIADQADDLGIFEFDLQGGELLLRPNLLFQVLEAIRPERFYLYLTTNGFFLDKKMARRLADANVGRVSVSVDSFDEKTHDEIRGRKESWRRAMDALKNVQEVGIDPYLNITVGHYNAFSEDIEMLCKYSEDNNYTTLLNVAVPSGMWLKLEKMAEVIVDEDDKARLIELRKRHKNILRNIWNPFDKNYEGVLGCNTVNRLYITPIGDVLVCPYVHVKIGNVYEQSLKEIRDYGFSIRHFSDHSSSCLAGENKDFIRKYMSFKNQSIFNPALAKDIFTGDDYVEKSNLVK
;
A
#
# COMPACT_ATOMS: atom_id res chain seq x y z
N MET A 1 -10.37 -17.07 0.94
CA MET A 1 -11.01 -17.20 2.27
C MET A 1 -10.64 -18.48 3.02
N ALA A 2 -10.56 -19.64 2.38
CA ALA A 2 -10.20 -20.91 3.08
C ALA A 2 -8.88 -20.84 3.86
N ARG A 3 -7.86 -20.14 3.34
CA ARG A 3 -6.54 -20.03 3.99
C ARG A 3 -6.47 -19.12 5.23
N LEU A 4 -7.48 -18.30 5.49
CA LEU A 4 -7.54 -17.43 6.68
C LEU A 4 -8.03 -18.20 7.90
N ILE A 5 -8.95 -19.15 7.70
CA ILE A 5 -9.60 -19.91 8.78
C ILE A 5 -8.57 -20.79 9.51
N ASP A 6 -7.52 -21.23 8.80
CA ASP A 6 -6.46 -22.07 9.36
C ASP A 6 -5.40 -21.30 10.18
N LYS A 7 -5.60 -20.00 10.41
CA LYS A 7 -4.70 -19.11 11.16
C LYS A 7 -5.40 -18.53 12.40
N PRO A 8 -5.55 -19.27 13.51
CA PRO A 8 -6.34 -18.83 14.66
C PRO A 8 -5.90 -17.47 15.22
N ARG A 9 -4.59 -17.25 15.38
CA ARG A 9 -4.04 -15.98 15.89
C ARG A 9 -4.34 -14.79 14.98
N LEU A 10 -4.31 -15.00 13.67
CA LEU A 10 -4.73 -13.99 12.70
C LEU A 10 -6.22 -13.66 12.85
N MET A 11 -7.06 -14.67 13.02
CA MET A 11 -8.51 -14.48 13.19
C MET A 11 -8.85 -13.70 14.47
N GLU A 12 -8.11 -13.92 15.56
CA GLU A 12 -8.26 -13.14 16.80
C GLU A 12 -7.94 -11.65 16.58
N LYS A 13 -6.83 -11.36 15.89
CA LYS A 13 -6.42 -9.98 15.55
C LYS A 13 -7.44 -9.29 14.65
N LEU A 14 -7.91 -9.97 13.60
CA LEU A 14 -8.94 -9.47 12.70
C LEU A 14 -10.24 -9.15 13.43
N LYS A 15 -10.68 -10.05 14.32
CA LYS A 15 -11.85 -9.83 15.17
C LYS A 15 -11.66 -8.61 16.08
N SER A 16 -10.50 -8.50 16.74
CA SER A 16 -10.17 -7.36 17.59
C SER A 16 -10.21 -6.04 16.81
N PHE A 17 -9.65 -6.03 15.60
CA PHE A 17 -9.67 -4.85 14.73
C PHE A 17 -11.10 -4.49 14.29
N HIS A 18 -11.87 -5.47 13.83
CA HIS A 18 -13.26 -5.28 13.43
C HIS A 18 -14.11 -4.74 14.59
N ASP A 19 -13.98 -5.31 15.80
CA ASP A 19 -14.70 -4.86 16.98
C ASP A 19 -14.32 -3.43 17.39
N TYR A 20 -13.04 -3.08 17.26
CA TYR A 20 -12.58 -1.71 17.48
C TYR A 20 -13.21 -0.73 16.47
N VAL A 21 -13.13 -1.02 15.17
CA VAL A 21 -13.73 -0.17 14.11
C VAL A 21 -15.23 0.01 14.35
N ARG A 22 -15.94 -1.07 14.70
CA ARG A 22 -17.37 -1.02 15.01
C ARG A 22 -17.67 -0.10 16.20
N LYS A 23 -16.89 -0.21 17.30
CA LYS A 23 -17.02 0.63 18.48
C LYS A 23 -16.64 2.09 18.20
N ASN A 24 -15.78 2.32 17.23
CA ASN A 24 -15.32 3.65 16.82
C ASN A 24 -16.13 4.22 15.64
N ASN A 25 -17.42 3.88 15.58
CA ASN A 25 -18.36 4.39 14.56
C ASN A 25 -17.87 4.17 13.11
N GLY A 26 -17.25 3.02 12.82
CA GLY A 26 -16.76 2.66 11.51
C GLY A 26 -15.43 3.29 11.11
N LYS A 27 -14.74 3.99 12.01
CA LYS A 27 -13.49 4.72 11.76
C LYS A 27 -12.26 3.92 12.23
N ILE A 28 -11.14 4.06 11.52
CA ILE A 28 -9.90 3.34 11.85
C ILE A 28 -9.25 3.85 13.15
N GLY A 29 -9.36 5.15 13.47
CA GLY A 29 -8.73 5.76 14.64
C GLY A 29 -7.22 5.51 14.67
N THR A 30 -6.66 5.29 15.86
CA THR A 30 -5.23 5.00 16.07
C THR A 30 -4.92 3.49 16.17
N LYS A 31 -5.86 2.62 15.80
CA LYS A 31 -5.64 1.18 15.81
C LYS A 31 -4.72 0.78 14.66
N GLN A 32 -3.57 0.21 14.99
CA GLN A 32 -2.68 -0.34 13.98
C GLN A 32 -3.31 -1.52 13.25
N ARG A 33 -2.98 -1.60 11.96
CA ARG A 33 -3.54 -2.58 11.05
C ARG A 33 -2.44 -3.40 10.37
N GLY A 34 -1.44 -2.72 9.80
CA GLY A 34 -0.49 -3.39 8.93
C GLY A 34 0.90 -2.74 8.85
N ILE A 35 1.76 -3.43 8.14
CA ILE A 35 3.09 -2.96 7.72
C ILE A 35 3.20 -3.11 6.21
N ASP A 36 3.59 -2.04 5.55
CA ASP A 36 4.05 -2.03 4.17
C ASP A 36 5.57 -2.17 4.20
N LEU A 37 6.07 -3.37 3.90
CA LEU A 37 7.48 -3.68 4.00
C LEU A 37 8.16 -3.61 2.63
N ASN A 38 8.96 -2.58 2.42
CA ASN A 38 9.88 -2.50 1.30
C ASN A 38 11.26 -3.02 1.73
N PHE A 39 11.54 -4.27 1.49
CA PHE A 39 12.81 -4.88 1.88
C PHE A 39 13.90 -4.78 0.80
N ASN A 40 13.55 -4.40 -0.45
CA ASN A 40 14.49 -4.17 -1.54
C ASN A 40 13.88 -3.31 -2.66
N ASN A 41 14.66 -2.38 -3.22
CA ASN A 41 14.18 -1.43 -4.22
C ASN A 41 14.60 -1.73 -5.68
N ALA A 42 15.26 -2.88 -5.96
CA ALA A 42 15.59 -3.28 -7.32
C ALA A 42 14.31 -3.51 -8.15
N CYS A 43 14.28 -3.00 -9.38
CA CYS A 43 13.13 -3.16 -10.28
C CYS A 43 13.58 -3.41 -11.72
N ASN A 44 12.76 -4.13 -12.47
CA ASN A 44 12.95 -4.43 -13.90
C ASN A 44 12.16 -3.50 -14.83
N LEU A 45 11.37 -2.56 -14.27
CA LEU A 45 10.57 -1.58 -15.02
C LEU A 45 11.04 -0.15 -14.75
N THR A 46 10.62 0.79 -15.62
CA THR A 46 10.93 2.22 -15.54
C THR A 46 9.64 3.05 -15.56
N CYS A 47 8.70 2.73 -14.66
CA CYS A 47 7.38 3.35 -14.63
C CYS A 47 7.46 4.89 -14.49
N LYS A 48 6.66 5.59 -15.30
CA LYS A 48 6.62 7.06 -15.35
C LYS A 48 6.26 7.72 -14.01
N TYR A 49 5.59 7.01 -13.11
CA TYR A 49 5.08 7.51 -11.83
C TYR A 49 5.51 6.65 -10.63
N CYS A 50 6.66 6.00 -10.71
CA CYS A 50 7.18 5.19 -9.61
C CYS A 50 7.36 6.02 -8.34
N PHE A 51 6.60 5.70 -7.28
CA PHE A 51 6.65 6.45 -6.02
C PHE A 51 7.95 6.18 -5.23
N THR A 52 8.59 5.02 -5.45
CA THR A 52 9.85 4.65 -4.81
C THR A 52 11.09 5.13 -5.57
N ASN A 53 10.93 5.68 -6.77
CA ASN A 53 12.04 6.03 -7.68
C ASN A 53 12.97 4.83 -7.99
N SER A 54 12.47 3.59 -7.95
CA SER A 54 13.25 2.36 -8.14
C SER A 54 14.19 2.36 -9.35
N PRO A 55 13.80 2.93 -10.51
CA PRO A 55 14.67 2.94 -11.69
C PRO A 55 15.85 3.89 -11.60
N ILE A 56 15.84 4.81 -10.63
CA ILE A 56 16.80 5.92 -10.54
C ILE A 56 17.56 5.84 -9.25
N GLY A 57 18.83 5.47 -9.33
CA GLY A 57 19.76 5.57 -8.22
C GLY A 57 20.41 4.26 -7.78
N ASP A 58 21.42 4.40 -6.93
CA ASP A 58 22.31 3.33 -6.45
C ASP A 58 21.68 2.43 -5.37
N HIS A 59 20.40 2.69 -5.00
CA HIS A 59 19.72 2.03 -3.90
C HIS A 59 19.13 0.64 -4.24
N ALA A 60 19.38 0.12 -5.45
CA ALA A 60 18.94 -1.23 -5.82
C ALA A 60 19.63 -2.35 -5.03
N LYS A 61 20.75 -2.06 -4.38
CA LYS A 61 21.53 -3.00 -3.56
C LYS A 61 21.10 -3.01 -2.10
N GLU A 62 20.46 -1.96 -1.64
CA GLU A 62 19.98 -1.85 -0.26
C GLU A 62 18.93 -2.94 0.03
N THR A 63 19.13 -3.62 1.14
CA THR A 63 18.19 -4.67 1.60
C THR A 63 18.08 -4.59 3.12
N LEU A 64 16.86 -4.76 3.60
CA LEU A 64 16.63 -4.90 5.03
C LEU A 64 17.22 -6.24 5.51
N ASP A 65 17.87 -6.21 6.66
CA ASP A 65 18.45 -7.39 7.30
C ASP A 65 17.34 -8.39 7.72
N LEU A 66 17.58 -9.69 7.54
CA LEU A 66 16.59 -10.73 7.83
C LEU A 66 16.29 -10.86 9.33
N ASP A 67 17.28 -10.64 10.20
CA ASP A 67 17.06 -10.65 11.65
C ASP A 67 16.22 -9.44 12.06
N MET A 68 16.43 -8.30 11.39
CA MET A 68 15.56 -7.13 11.57
C MET A 68 14.13 -7.40 11.07
N VAL A 69 13.96 -8.08 9.93
CA VAL A 69 12.62 -8.49 9.44
C VAL A 69 11.91 -9.38 10.47
N ALA A 70 12.63 -10.34 11.06
CA ALA A 70 12.06 -11.19 12.11
C ALA A 70 11.69 -10.39 13.37
N SER A 71 12.54 -9.46 13.80
CA SER A 71 12.27 -8.56 14.93
C SER A 71 11.05 -7.67 14.67
N ILE A 72 10.92 -7.10 13.46
CA ILE A 72 9.75 -6.32 13.05
C ILE A 72 8.48 -7.19 13.14
N ALA A 73 8.53 -8.42 12.66
CA ALA A 73 7.40 -9.33 12.68
C ALA A 73 6.99 -9.71 14.12
N ASP A 74 7.95 -9.95 15.02
CA ASP A 74 7.67 -10.25 16.43
C ASP A 74 7.01 -9.04 17.13
N GLN A 75 7.57 -7.83 16.96
CA GLN A 75 6.98 -6.60 17.49
C GLN A 75 5.59 -6.30 16.90
N ALA A 76 5.40 -6.56 15.60
CA ALA A 76 4.10 -6.40 14.95
C ALA A 76 3.04 -7.34 15.53
N ASP A 77 3.44 -8.58 15.82
CA ASP A 77 2.56 -9.58 16.43
C ASP A 77 2.12 -9.15 17.84
N ASP A 78 3.04 -8.67 18.66
CA ASP A 78 2.77 -8.16 20.02
C ASP A 78 1.85 -6.91 20.00
N LEU A 79 1.97 -6.07 18.98
CA LEU A 79 1.10 -4.91 18.78
C LEU A 79 -0.27 -5.26 18.21
N GLY A 80 -0.53 -6.53 17.90
CA GLY A 80 -1.78 -6.99 17.29
C GLY A 80 -1.95 -6.60 15.83
N ILE A 81 -0.87 -6.23 15.14
CA ILE A 81 -0.85 -6.01 13.69
C ILE A 81 -1.14 -7.34 13.00
N PHE A 82 -2.00 -7.32 11.98
CA PHE A 82 -2.47 -8.56 11.36
C PHE A 82 -2.11 -8.71 9.88
N GLU A 83 -1.60 -7.67 9.21
CA GLU A 83 -1.26 -7.77 7.79
C GLU A 83 0.14 -7.22 7.47
N PHE A 84 0.79 -7.85 6.48
CA PHE A 84 1.98 -7.35 5.81
C PHE A 84 1.72 -7.24 4.32
N ASP A 85 1.98 -6.06 3.75
CA ASP A 85 2.12 -5.84 2.31
C ASP A 85 3.60 -5.82 1.95
N LEU A 86 4.05 -6.85 1.26
CA LEU A 86 5.40 -6.87 0.74
C LEU A 86 5.41 -6.11 -0.58
N GLN A 87 6.16 -5.03 -0.60
CA GLN A 87 6.29 -4.16 -1.76
C GLN A 87 7.73 -3.64 -1.91
N GLY A 88 8.00 -2.82 -2.92
CA GLY A 88 9.33 -2.29 -3.15
C GLY A 88 9.54 -1.88 -4.59
N GLY A 89 10.68 -2.28 -5.17
CA GLY A 89 10.89 -2.26 -6.61
C GLY A 89 10.06 -3.34 -7.30
N GLU A 90 10.69 -4.48 -7.63
CA GLU A 90 9.98 -5.70 -8.03
C GLU A 90 10.49 -6.87 -7.21
N LEU A 91 9.63 -7.40 -6.38
CA LEU A 91 9.96 -8.44 -5.40
C LEU A 91 10.40 -9.74 -6.06
N LEU A 92 9.76 -10.08 -7.19
CA LEU A 92 10.02 -11.31 -7.95
C LEU A 92 11.30 -11.26 -8.78
N LEU A 93 11.98 -10.12 -8.83
CA LEU A 93 13.32 -9.99 -9.40
C LEU A 93 14.38 -10.71 -8.54
N ARG A 94 14.14 -10.79 -7.23
CA ARG A 94 15.02 -11.45 -6.25
C ARG A 94 14.27 -12.52 -5.46
N PRO A 95 13.81 -13.60 -6.11
CA PRO A 95 12.91 -14.57 -5.48
C PRO A 95 13.51 -15.25 -4.25
N ASN A 96 14.81 -15.54 -4.22
CA ASN A 96 15.43 -16.16 -3.05
C ASN A 96 15.34 -15.25 -1.82
N LEU A 97 15.62 -13.96 -1.96
CA LEU A 97 15.47 -12.98 -0.89
C LEU A 97 13.99 -12.87 -0.45
N LEU A 98 13.06 -12.82 -1.39
CA LEU A 98 11.63 -12.79 -1.06
C LEU A 98 11.22 -13.97 -0.18
N PHE A 99 11.64 -15.20 -0.51
CA PHE A 99 11.26 -16.37 0.28
C PHE A 99 11.95 -16.39 1.65
N GLN A 100 13.17 -15.90 1.78
CA GLN A 100 13.82 -15.69 3.08
C GLN A 100 13.07 -14.67 3.94
N VAL A 101 12.62 -13.56 3.35
CA VAL A 101 11.78 -12.56 4.05
C VAL A 101 10.44 -13.17 4.49
N LEU A 102 9.78 -13.92 3.63
CA LEU A 102 8.53 -14.62 3.99
C LEU A 102 8.74 -15.58 5.17
N GLU A 103 9.82 -16.35 5.15
CA GLU A 103 10.18 -17.24 6.25
C GLU A 103 10.45 -16.48 7.56
N ALA A 104 11.20 -15.38 7.50
CA ALA A 104 11.49 -14.53 8.66
C ALA A 104 10.23 -13.90 9.28
N ILE A 105 9.24 -13.54 8.48
CA ILE A 105 7.94 -13.00 8.96
C ILE A 105 7.11 -14.08 9.67
N ARG A 106 7.27 -15.36 9.36
CA ARG A 106 6.42 -16.47 9.82
C ARG A 106 4.95 -16.28 9.42
N PRO A 107 4.60 -16.70 8.20
CA PRO A 107 3.32 -16.42 7.54
C PRO A 107 2.05 -16.83 8.28
N GLU A 108 2.15 -17.79 9.21
CA GLU A 108 1.02 -18.29 9.99
C GLU A 108 0.42 -17.25 10.95
N ARG A 109 1.18 -16.20 11.27
CA ARG A 109 0.77 -15.14 12.21
C ARG A 109 0.00 -14.00 11.55
N PHE A 110 0.11 -13.88 10.21
CA PHE A 110 -0.32 -12.69 9.48
C PHE A 110 -1.06 -13.00 8.20
N TYR A 111 -1.82 -12.04 7.72
CA TYR A 111 -2.31 -12.00 6.35
C TYR A 111 -1.23 -11.36 5.48
N LEU A 112 -0.55 -12.20 4.72
CA LEU A 112 0.53 -11.76 3.83
C LEU A 112 0.01 -11.52 2.43
N TYR A 113 0.44 -10.44 1.83
CA TYR A 113 0.20 -10.16 0.43
C TYR A 113 1.36 -9.42 -0.22
N LEU A 114 1.38 -9.47 -1.53
CA LEU A 114 2.42 -8.89 -2.37
C LEU A 114 1.81 -7.88 -3.32
N THR A 115 2.58 -6.81 -3.61
CA THR A 115 2.33 -5.93 -4.73
C THR A 115 3.44 -6.10 -5.76
N THR A 116 3.10 -6.48 -6.99
CA THR A 116 4.05 -6.80 -8.07
C THR A 116 3.60 -6.22 -9.41
N ASN A 117 4.56 -6.01 -10.32
CA ASN A 117 4.25 -5.70 -11.71
C ASN A 117 3.85 -6.94 -12.54
N GLY A 118 3.94 -8.14 -11.97
CA GLY A 118 3.54 -9.40 -12.57
C GLY A 118 4.52 -9.99 -13.60
N PHE A 119 5.58 -9.29 -13.98
CA PHE A 119 6.46 -9.68 -15.09
C PHE A 119 7.11 -11.06 -14.92
N PHE A 120 7.45 -11.44 -13.69
CA PHE A 120 8.09 -12.70 -13.33
C PHE A 120 7.13 -13.70 -12.67
N LEU A 121 5.82 -13.43 -12.66
CA LEU A 121 4.83 -14.24 -11.96
C LEU A 121 4.24 -15.31 -12.87
N ASP A 122 5.04 -16.31 -13.20
CA ASP A 122 4.61 -17.52 -13.91
C ASP A 122 3.89 -18.52 -12.99
N LYS A 123 3.36 -19.62 -13.55
CA LYS A 123 2.65 -20.67 -12.80
C LYS A 123 3.50 -21.29 -11.68
N LYS A 124 4.82 -21.46 -11.94
CA LYS A 124 5.73 -22.03 -10.95
C LYS A 124 5.92 -21.07 -9.78
N MET A 125 6.10 -19.78 -10.06
CA MET A 125 6.22 -18.75 -9.03
C MET A 125 4.92 -18.60 -8.23
N ALA A 126 3.77 -18.59 -8.90
CA ALA A 126 2.47 -18.54 -8.23
C ALA A 126 2.28 -19.72 -7.26
N ARG A 127 2.68 -20.95 -7.67
CA ARG A 127 2.64 -22.13 -6.79
C ARG A 127 3.54 -21.94 -5.56
N ARG A 128 4.78 -21.48 -5.74
CA ARG A 128 5.70 -21.22 -4.63
C ARG A 128 5.15 -20.19 -3.63
N LEU A 129 4.51 -19.13 -4.13
CA LEU A 129 3.85 -18.14 -3.27
C LEU A 129 2.68 -18.75 -2.49
N ALA A 130 1.91 -19.62 -3.13
CA ALA A 130 0.83 -20.35 -2.48
C ALA A 130 1.34 -21.25 -1.36
N ASP A 131 2.42 -21.98 -1.61
CA ASP A 131 3.07 -22.89 -0.64
C ASP A 131 3.67 -22.09 0.54
N ALA A 132 4.10 -20.83 0.30
CA ALA A 132 4.57 -19.92 1.33
C ALA A 132 3.42 -19.17 2.06
N ASN A 133 2.17 -19.63 1.95
CA ASN A 133 1.00 -19.05 2.63
C ASN A 133 0.72 -17.58 2.30
N VAL A 134 1.09 -17.11 1.12
CA VAL A 134 0.66 -15.80 0.59
C VAL A 134 -0.84 -15.87 0.32
N GLY A 135 -1.60 -14.94 0.91
CA GLY A 135 -3.05 -14.93 0.81
C GLY A 135 -3.59 -14.13 -0.37
N ARG A 136 -2.85 -13.10 -0.79
CA ARG A 136 -3.25 -12.17 -1.84
C ARG A 136 -2.06 -11.72 -2.67
N VAL A 137 -2.26 -11.53 -3.96
CA VAL A 137 -1.29 -10.87 -4.85
C VAL A 137 -1.97 -9.73 -5.61
N SER A 138 -1.46 -8.52 -5.43
CA SER A 138 -1.90 -7.33 -6.15
C SER A 138 -1.01 -7.12 -7.37
N VAL A 139 -1.57 -7.32 -8.57
CA VAL A 139 -0.87 -7.11 -9.83
C VAL A 139 -1.21 -5.74 -10.40
N SER A 140 -0.19 -4.97 -10.69
CA SER A 140 -0.36 -3.61 -11.21
C SER A 140 -0.74 -3.60 -12.68
N VAL A 141 -1.91 -3.05 -13.01
CA VAL A 141 -2.41 -2.86 -14.39
C VAL A 141 -2.98 -1.45 -14.51
N ASP A 142 -2.45 -0.61 -15.40
CA ASP A 142 -2.83 0.81 -15.47
C ASP A 142 -3.69 1.15 -16.68
N SER A 143 -3.76 0.25 -17.67
CA SER A 143 -4.56 0.41 -18.87
C SER A 143 -5.04 -0.95 -19.37
N PHE A 144 -6.22 -1.00 -19.98
CA PHE A 144 -6.70 -2.17 -20.69
C PHE A 144 -6.04 -2.31 -22.08
N ASP A 145 -5.54 -1.21 -22.63
CA ASP A 145 -4.75 -1.18 -23.86
C ASP A 145 -3.28 -1.56 -23.58
N GLU A 146 -2.80 -2.63 -24.24
CA GLU A 146 -1.46 -3.17 -24.09
C GLU A 146 -0.37 -2.11 -24.32
N LYS A 147 -0.51 -1.33 -25.40
CA LYS A 147 0.51 -0.34 -25.78
C LYS A 147 0.60 0.78 -24.74
N THR A 148 -0.53 1.30 -24.31
CA THR A 148 -0.61 2.34 -23.29
C THR A 148 -0.02 1.88 -21.97
N HIS A 149 -0.37 0.65 -21.54
CA HIS A 149 0.20 0.07 -20.32
C HIS A 149 1.72 -0.08 -20.41
N ASP A 150 2.22 -0.65 -21.50
CA ASP A 150 3.67 -0.87 -21.71
C ASP A 150 4.44 0.46 -21.74
N GLU A 151 3.87 1.51 -22.36
CA GLU A 151 4.44 2.86 -22.34
C GLU A 151 4.48 3.48 -20.94
N ILE A 152 3.44 3.31 -20.13
CA ILE A 152 3.38 3.78 -18.76
C ILE A 152 4.42 3.05 -17.88
N ARG A 153 4.53 1.74 -18.04
CA ARG A 153 5.45 0.88 -17.29
C ARG A 153 6.88 0.91 -17.80
N GLY A 154 7.11 1.48 -18.99
CA GLY A 154 8.42 1.65 -19.59
C GLY A 154 9.04 0.32 -20.10
N ARG A 155 8.21 -0.70 -20.37
CA ARG A 155 8.69 -2.00 -20.84
C ARG A 155 7.64 -2.73 -21.67
N LYS A 156 8.03 -3.20 -22.86
CA LYS A 156 7.21 -4.07 -23.71
C LYS A 156 6.87 -5.38 -22.98
N GLU A 157 5.72 -5.96 -23.34
CA GLU A 157 5.17 -7.21 -22.78
C GLU A 157 4.72 -7.11 -21.30
N SER A 158 4.86 -5.95 -20.64
CA SER A 158 4.45 -5.81 -19.24
C SER A 158 2.96 -6.04 -19.05
N TRP A 159 2.13 -5.60 -20.01
CA TRP A 159 0.69 -5.85 -19.99
C TRP A 159 0.34 -7.33 -20.03
N ARG A 160 0.89 -8.06 -21.03
CA ARG A 160 0.62 -9.51 -21.19
C ARG A 160 1.05 -10.28 -19.95
N ARG A 161 2.26 -9.97 -19.43
CA ARG A 161 2.78 -10.59 -18.21
C ARG A 161 1.90 -10.32 -16.99
N ALA A 162 1.41 -9.10 -16.83
CA ALA A 162 0.52 -8.74 -15.72
C ALA A 162 -0.84 -9.47 -15.82
N MET A 163 -1.42 -9.54 -17.03
CA MET A 163 -2.69 -10.23 -17.26
C MET A 163 -2.58 -11.75 -17.06
N ASP A 164 -1.46 -12.36 -17.49
CA ASP A 164 -1.19 -13.77 -17.22
C ASP A 164 -0.91 -14.05 -15.75
N ALA A 165 -0.24 -13.12 -15.05
CA ALA A 165 0.01 -13.20 -13.61
C ALA A 165 -1.28 -13.29 -12.80
N LEU A 166 -2.30 -12.48 -13.11
CA LEU A 166 -3.62 -12.54 -12.47
C LEU A 166 -4.25 -13.94 -12.57
N LYS A 167 -4.20 -14.55 -13.77
CA LYS A 167 -4.70 -15.90 -14.01
C LYS A 167 -3.91 -16.95 -13.22
N ASN A 168 -2.57 -16.87 -13.26
CA ASN A 168 -1.68 -17.79 -12.55
C ASN A 168 -1.92 -17.76 -11.04
N VAL A 169 -2.17 -16.58 -10.47
CA VAL A 169 -2.51 -16.37 -9.05
C VAL A 169 -3.82 -17.05 -8.70
N GLN A 170 -4.86 -16.86 -9.51
CA GLN A 170 -6.17 -17.47 -9.31
C GLN A 170 -6.13 -19.00 -9.39
N GLU A 171 -5.41 -19.56 -10.37
CA GLU A 171 -5.28 -21.00 -10.58
C GLU A 171 -4.70 -21.75 -9.34
N VAL A 172 -3.89 -21.08 -8.54
CA VAL A 172 -3.29 -21.66 -7.34
C VAL A 172 -4.07 -21.33 -6.05
N GLY A 173 -5.22 -20.65 -6.16
CA GLY A 173 -6.10 -20.30 -5.05
C GLY A 173 -5.58 -19.16 -4.16
N ILE A 174 -4.72 -18.30 -4.67
CA ILE A 174 -4.38 -17.00 -4.05
C ILE A 174 -5.40 -15.98 -4.56
N ASP A 175 -5.82 -15.02 -3.72
CA ASP A 175 -6.76 -13.98 -4.10
C ASP A 175 -6.08 -12.98 -5.09
N PRO A 176 -6.52 -12.90 -6.37
CA PRO A 176 -5.95 -11.96 -7.34
C PRO A 176 -6.57 -10.58 -7.18
N TYR A 177 -5.71 -9.57 -7.06
CA TYR A 177 -6.11 -8.18 -7.04
C TYR A 177 -5.55 -7.46 -8.26
N LEU A 178 -6.42 -6.85 -9.04
CA LEU A 178 -6.06 -5.95 -10.12
C LEU A 178 -5.88 -4.55 -9.51
N ASN A 179 -4.64 -4.06 -9.48
CA ASN A 179 -4.27 -2.80 -8.84
C ASN A 179 -4.12 -1.69 -9.88
N ILE A 180 -4.97 -0.67 -9.80
CA ILE A 180 -5.05 0.44 -10.75
C ILE A 180 -4.65 1.73 -10.06
N THR A 181 -3.81 2.55 -10.71
CA THR A 181 -3.55 3.92 -10.28
C THR A 181 -4.49 4.88 -11.01
N VAL A 182 -5.31 5.62 -10.24
CA VAL A 182 -6.29 6.57 -10.77
C VAL A 182 -5.96 7.99 -10.30
N GLY A 183 -5.86 8.91 -11.25
CA GLY A 183 -5.71 10.34 -11.03
C GLY A 183 -6.71 11.13 -11.86
N HIS A 184 -6.65 12.45 -11.76
CA HIS A 184 -7.50 13.33 -12.56
C HIS A 184 -7.36 13.04 -14.07
N TYR A 185 -6.17 12.64 -14.53
CA TYR A 185 -5.87 12.35 -15.94
C TYR A 185 -6.63 11.14 -16.52
N ASN A 186 -7.13 10.20 -15.71
CA ASN A 186 -7.76 8.97 -16.20
C ASN A 186 -9.05 8.54 -15.47
N ALA A 187 -9.51 9.27 -14.45
CA ALA A 187 -10.69 8.90 -13.66
C ALA A 187 -11.96 8.68 -14.50
N PHE A 188 -12.12 9.44 -15.59
CA PHE A 188 -13.25 9.34 -16.52
C PHE A 188 -12.92 8.57 -17.80
N SER A 189 -11.75 7.94 -17.91
CA SER A 189 -11.43 7.16 -19.11
C SER A 189 -12.29 5.88 -19.18
N GLU A 190 -12.70 5.51 -20.37
CA GLU A 190 -13.38 4.22 -20.64
C GLU A 190 -12.50 3.04 -20.23
N ASP A 191 -11.19 3.20 -20.30
CA ASP A 191 -10.19 2.21 -19.99
C ASP A 191 -10.28 1.74 -18.52
N ILE A 192 -10.49 2.68 -17.56
CA ILE A 192 -10.70 2.33 -16.15
C ILE A 192 -11.95 1.49 -15.96
N GLU A 193 -13.04 1.82 -16.64
CA GLU A 193 -14.28 1.04 -16.57
C GLU A 193 -14.11 -0.34 -17.20
N MET A 194 -13.39 -0.46 -18.30
CA MET A 194 -13.06 -1.73 -18.93
C MET A 194 -12.23 -2.63 -18.01
N LEU A 195 -11.26 -2.06 -17.29
CA LEU A 195 -10.48 -2.79 -16.26
C LEU A 195 -11.36 -3.26 -15.09
N CYS A 196 -12.26 -2.40 -14.60
CA CYS A 196 -13.20 -2.77 -13.53
C CYS A 196 -14.11 -3.91 -13.96
N LYS A 197 -14.67 -3.81 -15.17
CA LYS A 197 -15.52 -4.86 -15.74
C LYS A 197 -14.73 -6.17 -15.96
N TYR A 198 -13.54 -6.10 -16.53
CA TYR A 198 -12.70 -7.29 -16.71
C TYR A 198 -12.40 -7.98 -15.39
N SER A 199 -12.09 -7.20 -14.36
CA SER A 199 -11.85 -7.71 -13.01
C SER A 199 -13.09 -8.42 -12.45
N GLU A 200 -14.28 -7.83 -12.63
CA GLU A 200 -15.54 -8.41 -12.17
C GLU A 200 -15.88 -9.71 -12.92
N ASP A 201 -15.76 -9.71 -14.25
CA ASP A 201 -16.04 -10.86 -15.12
C ASP A 201 -15.12 -12.07 -14.80
N ASN A 202 -13.90 -11.81 -14.29
CA ASN A 202 -12.94 -12.85 -13.90
C ASN A 202 -12.90 -13.15 -12.40
N ASN A 203 -13.79 -12.56 -11.58
CA ASN A 203 -13.81 -12.69 -10.12
C ASN A 203 -12.50 -12.24 -9.45
N TYR A 204 -11.86 -11.22 -9.98
CA TYR A 204 -10.75 -10.53 -9.31
C TYR A 204 -11.29 -9.40 -8.44
N THR A 205 -10.49 -8.95 -7.48
CA THR A 205 -10.78 -7.71 -6.74
C THR A 205 -10.03 -6.55 -7.40
N THR A 206 -10.73 -5.46 -7.70
CA THR A 206 -10.11 -4.22 -8.16
C THR A 206 -9.70 -3.37 -6.97
N LEU A 207 -8.42 -3.02 -6.90
CA LEU A 207 -7.90 -2.04 -5.93
C LEU A 207 -7.62 -0.72 -6.66
N LEU A 208 -8.42 0.31 -6.37
CA LEU A 208 -8.19 1.66 -6.88
C LEU A 208 -7.29 2.43 -5.92
N ASN A 209 -6.08 2.75 -6.36
CA ASN A 209 -5.18 3.66 -5.65
C ASN A 209 -5.22 5.02 -6.33
N VAL A 210 -5.48 6.08 -5.56
CA VAL A 210 -5.37 7.44 -6.12
C VAL A 210 -3.92 7.79 -6.37
N ALA A 211 -3.67 8.45 -7.50
CA ALA A 211 -2.37 8.97 -7.83
C ALA A 211 -1.94 10.02 -6.79
N VAL A 212 -0.66 10.00 -6.43
CA VAL A 212 -0.11 10.89 -5.41
C VAL A 212 1.12 11.61 -5.93
N PRO A 213 1.28 12.90 -5.64
CA PRO A 213 2.42 13.69 -6.08
C PRO A 213 3.67 13.32 -5.26
N SER A 214 4.20 12.13 -5.47
CA SER A 214 5.41 11.62 -4.82
C SER A 214 6.30 10.89 -5.81
N GLY A 215 7.59 10.70 -5.48
CA GLY A 215 8.53 9.99 -6.33
C GLY A 215 8.69 10.64 -7.71
N MET A 216 8.49 9.87 -8.76
CA MET A 216 8.61 10.36 -10.16
C MET A 216 7.58 11.43 -10.53
N TRP A 217 6.39 11.42 -9.91
CA TRP A 217 5.39 12.48 -10.11
C TRP A 217 5.88 13.87 -9.69
N LEU A 218 6.77 13.98 -8.70
CA LEU A 218 7.34 15.27 -8.27
C LEU A 218 8.18 15.95 -9.36
N LYS A 219 8.60 15.21 -10.39
CA LYS A 219 9.35 15.73 -11.52
C LYS A 219 8.45 16.28 -12.63
N LEU A 220 7.14 16.02 -12.54
CA LEU A 220 6.18 16.53 -13.50
C LEU A 220 5.68 17.90 -13.05
N GLU A 221 5.76 18.89 -13.95
CA GLU A 221 5.31 20.28 -13.70
C GLU A 221 3.77 20.39 -13.51
N LYS A 222 3.04 19.28 -13.66
CA LYS A 222 1.58 19.25 -13.78
C LYS A 222 0.90 18.52 -12.63
N MET A 223 1.18 18.90 -11.39
CA MET A 223 0.54 18.29 -10.22
C MET A 223 -1.00 18.35 -10.24
N ALA A 224 -1.57 19.39 -10.85
CA ALA A 224 -3.02 19.54 -10.96
C ALA A 224 -3.68 18.44 -11.81
N GLU A 225 -2.95 17.85 -12.77
CA GLU A 225 -3.44 16.73 -13.60
C GLU A 225 -3.39 15.37 -12.87
N VAL A 226 -2.69 15.29 -11.74
CA VAL A 226 -2.50 14.06 -10.98
C VAL A 226 -3.51 13.94 -9.85
N ILE A 227 -3.69 15.02 -9.08
CA ILE A 227 -4.50 15.01 -7.86
C ILE A 227 -5.98 14.95 -8.21
N VAL A 228 -6.68 13.95 -7.70
CA VAL A 228 -8.13 13.80 -7.88
C VAL A 228 -8.89 14.97 -7.25
N ASP A 229 -9.91 15.45 -7.95
CA ASP A 229 -10.84 16.47 -7.47
C ASP A 229 -12.17 15.83 -6.97
N GLU A 230 -13.17 16.64 -6.69
CA GLU A 230 -14.46 16.16 -6.17
C GLU A 230 -15.26 15.37 -7.23
N ASP A 231 -15.16 15.73 -8.50
CA ASP A 231 -15.83 15.02 -9.59
C ASP A 231 -15.19 13.64 -9.81
N ASP A 232 -13.85 13.56 -9.76
CA ASP A 232 -13.12 12.29 -9.79
C ASP A 232 -13.53 11.38 -8.64
N LYS A 233 -13.62 11.91 -7.41
CA LYS A 233 -14.05 11.16 -6.23
C LYS A 233 -15.48 10.64 -6.39
N ALA A 234 -16.39 11.48 -6.91
CA ALA A 234 -17.75 11.08 -7.20
C ALA A 234 -17.78 9.93 -8.23
N ARG A 235 -16.94 10.02 -9.27
CA ARG A 235 -16.77 8.95 -10.26
C ARG A 235 -16.27 7.64 -9.66
N LEU A 236 -15.28 7.69 -8.76
CA LEU A 236 -14.80 6.47 -8.07
C LEU A 236 -15.88 5.82 -7.20
N ILE A 237 -16.73 6.63 -6.54
CA ILE A 237 -17.88 6.13 -5.76
C ILE A 237 -18.93 5.51 -6.69
N GLU A 238 -19.18 6.12 -7.83
CA GLU A 238 -20.09 5.59 -8.85
C GLU A 238 -19.59 4.21 -9.36
N LEU A 239 -18.32 4.09 -9.72
CA LEU A 239 -17.70 2.83 -10.13
C LEU A 239 -17.87 1.75 -9.04
N ARG A 240 -17.63 2.09 -7.76
CA ARG A 240 -17.84 1.17 -6.64
C ARG A 240 -19.29 0.68 -6.50
N LYS A 241 -20.27 1.55 -6.75
CA LYS A 241 -21.69 1.17 -6.71
C LYS A 241 -22.07 0.27 -7.89
N ARG A 242 -21.44 0.50 -9.04
CA ARG A 242 -21.70 -0.26 -10.27
C ARG A 242 -21.02 -1.64 -10.26
N HIS A 243 -19.78 -1.71 -9.77
CA HIS A 243 -18.97 -2.92 -9.70
C HIS A 243 -18.70 -3.30 -8.23
N LYS A 244 -19.20 -4.45 -7.80
CA LYS A 244 -19.17 -4.88 -6.38
C LYS A 244 -17.82 -5.31 -5.86
N ASN A 245 -16.85 -5.50 -6.74
CA ASN A 245 -15.50 -6.00 -6.44
C ASN A 245 -14.45 -4.89 -6.29
N ILE A 246 -14.86 -3.62 -6.21
CA ILE A 246 -13.94 -2.48 -6.11
C ILE A 246 -13.66 -2.10 -4.66
N LEU A 247 -12.38 -1.96 -4.33
CA LEU A 247 -11.89 -1.52 -3.02
C LEU A 247 -10.96 -0.32 -3.16
N ARG A 248 -10.88 0.47 -2.09
CA ARG A 248 -9.85 1.48 -1.83
C ARG A 248 -9.41 1.37 -0.37
N ASN A 249 -8.17 1.71 -0.08
CA ASN A 249 -7.62 1.58 1.28
C ASN A 249 -8.36 2.43 2.33
N ILE A 250 -8.98 3.55 1.93
CA ILE A 250 -9.74 4.43 2.83
C ILE A 250 -11.21 4.02 2.99
N TRP A 251 -11.73 3.14 2.14
CA TRP A 251 -13.13 2.72 2.22
C TRP A 251 -13.32 1.62 3.28
N ASN A 252 -14.47 1.65 3.95
CA ASN A 252 -14.83 0.61 4.90
C ASN A 252 -15.23 -0.67 4.12
N PRO A 253 -14.44 -1.75 4.18
CA PRO A 253 -14.76 -2.99 3.49
C PRO A 253 -15.92 -3.76 4.13
N PHE A 254 -16.33 -3.38 5.34
CA PHE A 254 -17.43 -4.00 6.08
C PHE A 254 -18.77 -3.29 5.87
N ASP A 255 -18.78 -2.17 5.16
CA ASP A 255 -20.01 -1.44 4.87
C ASP A 255 -20.74 -2.04 3.68
N LYS A 256 -21.93 -2.58 3.97
CA LYS A 256 -22.81 -3.23 2.97
C LYS A 256 -23.40 -2.27 1.93
N ASN A 257 -23.48 -0.99 2.25
CA ASN A 257 -24.04 0.04 1.37
C ASN A 257 -22.99 0.66 0.46
N TYR A 258 -21.72 0.28 0.62
CA TYR A 258 -20.58 0.82 -0.16
C TYR A 258 -20.40 2.34 -0.04
N GLU A 259 -20.80 2.95 1.07
CA GLU A 259 -20.71 4.39 1.34
C GLU A 259 -19.73 4.72 2.46
N GLY A 260 -19.46 3.77 3.33
CA GLY A 260 -18.63 3.97 4.52
C GLY A 260 -17.17 4.22 4.21
N VAL A 261 -16.60 5.19 4.93
CA VAL A 261 -15.19 5.54 4.89
C VAL A 261 -14.53 5.13 6.21
N LEU A 262 -13.55 4.22 6.10
CA LEU A 262 -12.74 3.78 7.24
C LEU A 262 -11.81 4.89 7.73
N GLY A 263 -11.25 5.63 6.79
CA GLY A 263 -10.33 6.74 7.00
C GLY A 263 -8.95 6.51 6.39
N CYS A 264 -8.14 7.56 6.36
CA CYS A 264 -6.76 7.50 5.89
C CYS A 264 -5.94 6.56 6.79
N ASN A 265 -5.11 5.71 6.17
CA ASN A 265 -4.32 4.68 6.87
C ASN A 265 -2.93 5.15 7.31
N THR A 266 -2.66 6.46 7.30
CA THR A 266 -1.36 7.00 7.70
C THR A 266 -1.03 6.59 9.13
N VAL A 267 0.15 6.06 9.37
CA VAL A 267 0.61 5.46 10.63
C VAL A 267 -0.13 4.17 11.04
N ASN A 268 -1.42 4.01 10.72
CA ASN A 268 -2.13 2.73 10.93
C ASN A 268 -1.48 1.59 10.13
N ARG A 269 -0.85 1.94 9.00
CA ARG A 269 0.04 1.09 8.21
C ARG A 269 1.39 1.81 8.08
N LEU A 270 2.38 1.29 8.78
CA LEU A 270 3.74 1.83 8.71
C LEU A 270 4.42 1.38 7.42
N TYR A 271 5.11 2.28 6.74
CA TYR A 271 5.96 1.92 5.61
C TYR A 271 7.42 1.85 6.06
N ILE A 272 8.04 0.67 5.89
CA ILE A 272 9.44 0.44 6.28
C ILE A 272 10.28 0.30 5.02
N THR A 273 11.35 1.11 4.93
CA THR A 273 12.27 1.15 3.79
C THR A 273 13.39 0.10 3.89
N PRO A 274 14.13 -0.19 2.80
CA PRO A 274 15.26 -1.12 2.84
C PRO A 274 16.39 -0.75 3.79
N ILE A 275 16.47 0.51 4.22
CA ILE A 275 17.47 1.01 5.18
C ILE A 275 16.92 1.17 6.60
N GLY A 276 15.73 0.62 6.85
CA GLY A 276 15.09 0.63 8.16
C GLY A 276 14.33 1.91 8.53
N ASP A 277 14.31 2.92 7.69
CA ASP A 277 13.52 4.13 7.93
C ASP A 277 12.04 3.81 7.91
N VAL A 278 11.30 4.37 8.87
CA VAL A 278 9.84 4.21 8.97
C VAL A 278 9.17 5.51 8.56
N LEU A 279 8.40 5.42 7.48
CA LEU A 279 7.59 6.52 6.97
C LEU A 279 6.14 6.35 7.40
N VAL A 280 5.43 7.47 7.51
CA VAL A 280 4.02 7.50 7.91
C VAL A 280 3.09 6.82 6.90
N CYS A 281 3.51 6.74 5.63
CA CYS A 281 2.77 6.19 4.50
C CYS A 281 3.75 5.98 3.34
N PRO A 282 3.53 5.00 2.42
CA PRO A 282 4.41 4.82 1.26
C PRO A 282 4.51 6.06 0.37
N TYR A 283 3.51 6.94 0.41
CA TYR A 283 3.42 8.11 -0.45
C TYR A 283 3.78 9.43 0.23
N VAL A 284 3.78 9.46 1.55
CA VAL A 284 4.21 10.62 2.34
C VAL A 284 5.62 10.33 2.84
N HIS A 285 6.63 10.86 2.15
CA HIS A 285 8.02 10.59 2.44
C HIS A 285 8.49 11.40 3.67
N VAL A 286 7.81 11.18 4.79
CA VAL A 286 8.10 11.75 6.10
C VAL A 286 8.49 10.66 7.05
N LYS A 287 9.73 10.72 7.54
CA LYS A 287 10.32 9.76 8.48
C LYS A 287 9.86 10.08 9.90
N ILE A 288 9.34 9.06 10.60
CA ILE A 288 8.95 9.11 12.01
C ILE A 288 9.84 8.25 12.92
N GLY A 289 10.78 7.51 12.37
CA GLY A 289 11.73 6.69 13.12
C GLY A 289 12.57 5.79 12.24
N ASN A 290 13.36 4.92 12.88
CA ASN A 290 14.14 3.89 12.22
C ASN A 290 14.11 2.62 13.07
N VAL A 291 13.87 1.46 12.45
CA VAL A 291 13.70 0.16 13.15
C VAL A 291 14.98 -0.34 13.80
N TYR A 292 16.17 0.15 13.37
CA TYR A 292 17.43 -0.17 14.01
C TYR A 292 17.70 0.66 15.27
N GLU A 293 16.95 1.74 15.50
CA GLU A 293 17.15 2.70 16.59
C GLU A 293 16.04 2.65 17.63
N GLN A 294 14.82 2.26 17.22
CA GLN A 294 13.60 2.39 18.04
C GLN A 294 12.69 1.18 17.85
N SER A 295 11.89 0.87 18.85
CA SER A 295 10.82 -0.13 18.73
C SER A 295 9.67 0.37 17.84
N LEU A 296 8.94 -0.55 17.21
CA LEU A 296 7.74 -0.21 16.43
C LEU A 296 6.70 0.53 17.29
N LYS A 297 6.64 0.22 18.58
CA LYS A 297 5.72 0.91 19.51
C LYS A 297 6.08 2.38 19.68
N GLU A 298 7.35 2.69 19.91
CA GLU A 298 7.82 4.08 20.05
C GLU A 298 7.61 4.87 18.76
N ILE A 299 7.93 4.28 17.62
CA ILE A 299 7.74 4.90 16.30
C ILE A 299 6.26 5.19 16.03
N ARG A 300 5.40 4.21 16.30
CA ARG A 300 3.94 4.36 16.17
C ARG A 300 3.41 5.47 17.07
N ASP A 301 3.79 5.46 18.35
CA ASP A 301 3.31 6.41 19.34
C ASP A 301 3.74 7.84 18.98
N TYR A 302 4.97 7.99 18.45
CA TYR A 302 5.42 9.27 17.90
C TYR A 302 4.60 9.66 16.66
N GLY A 303 4.38 8.75 15.72
CA GLY A 303 3.56 9.03 14.53
C GLY A 303 2.15 9.52 14.90
N PHE A 304 1.47 8.84 15.82
CA PHE A 304 0.14 9.25 16.27
C PHE A 304 0.14 10.49 17.18
N SER A 305 1.28 10.94 17.69
CA SER A 305 1.36 12.24 18.36
C SER A 305 1.17 13.42 17.39
N ILE A 306 1.28 13.19 16.08
CA ILE A 306 1.01 14.18 15.05
C ILE A 306 -0.49 14.15 14.72
N ARG A 307 -1.18 15.26 14.95
CA ARG A 307 -2.64 15.41 14.83
C ARG A 307 -3.20 14.94 13.50
N HIS A 308 -2.52 15.24 12.40
CA HIS A 308 -2.92 14.83 11.05
C HIS A 308 -3.03 13.30 10.87
N PHE A 309 -2.36 12.51 11.70
CA PHE A 309 -2.34 11.06 11.61
C PHE A 309 -3.18 10.37 12.69
N SER A 310 -3.53 11.06 13.76
CA SER A 310 -4.42 10.58 14.82
C SER A 310 -5.87 11.00 14.58
N ASP A 311 -6.12 12.15 14.00
CA ASP A 311 -7.45 12.62 13.66
C ASP A 311 -8.02 11.85 12.44
N HIS A 312 -9.33 11.65 12.43
CA HIS A 312 -9.98 10.97 11.32
C HIS A 312 -9.98 11.84 10.06
N SER A 313 -9.40 11.33 8.99
CA SER A 313 -9.50 11.92 7.65
C SER A 313 -10.34 11.01 6.74
N SER A 314 -11.44 11.54 6.21
CA SER A 314 -12.28 10.86 5.22
C SER A 314 -11.67 10.84 3.81
N SER A 315 -10.57 11.55 3.61
CA SER A 315 -9.82 11.64 2.35
C SER A 315 -8.41 11.09 2.53
N CYS A 316 -7.82 10.61 1.44
CA CYS A 316 -6.39 10.29 1.41
C CYS A 316 -5.58 11.59 1.58
N LEU A 317 -4.77 11.69 2.64
CA LEU A 317 -3.96 12.88 2.89
C LEU A 317 -3.00 13.16 1.74
N ALA A 318 -2.41 12.12 1.15
CA ALA A 318 -1.39 12.24 0.11
C ALA A 318 -1.94 12.47 -1.30
N GLY A 319 -3.18 12.07 -1.60
CA GLY A 319 -3.72 12.10 -2.98
C GLY A 319 -4.99 12.94 -3.13
N GLU A 320 -5.65 13.34 -2.03
CA GLU A 320 -6.95 14.03 -2.08
C GLU A 320 -6.99 15.32 -1.25
N ASN A 321 -6.14 15.44 -0.22
CA ASN A 321 -6.14 16.61 0.65
C ASN A 321 -5.14 17.67 0.12
N LYS A 322 -5.63 18.61 -0.68
CA LYS A 322 -4.81 19.63 -1.34
C LYS A 322 -4.03 20.52 -0.34
N ASP A 323 -4.59 20.79 0.84
CA ASP A 323 -3.93 21.61 1.85
C ASP A 323 -2.80 20.85 2.53
N PHE A 324 -3.02 19.58 2.89
CA PHE A 324 -1.97 18.71 3.40
C PHE A 324 -0.83 18.55 2.39
N ILE A 325 -1.16 18.27 1.12
CA ILE A 325 -0.18 18.11 0.05
C ILE A 325 0.66 19.38 -0.09
N ARG A 326 0.02 20.54 -0.16
CA ARG A 326 0.70 21.85 -0.33
C ARG A 326 1.62 22.17 0.84
N LYS A 327 1.14 21.92 2.07
CA LYS A 327 1.87 22.31 3.29
C LYS A 327 2.99 21.31 3.64
N TYR A 328 2.76 19.98 3.46
CA TYR A 328 3.61 18.96 4.04
C TYR A 328 4.28 18.02 3.02
N MET A 329 3.96 18.13 1.72
CA MET A 329 4.52 17.25 0.68
C MET A 329 5.25 18.01 -0.44
N SER A 330 5.35 19.34 -0.37
CA SER A 330 5.92 20.19 -1.44
C SER A 330 7.46 20.31 -1.38
N PHE A 331 8.15 19.42 -0.70
CA PHE A 331 9.59 19.48 -0.55
C PHE A 331 10.30 18.85 -1.76
N LYS A 332 11.06 19.68 -2.48
CA LYS A 332 11.89 19.21 -3.61
C LYS A 332 12.92 18.19 -3.11
N ASN A 333 13.11 17.12 -3.89
CA ASN A 333 14.08 16.04 -3.64
C ASN A 333 13.74 15.03 -2.54
N GLN A 334 12.51 14.99 -2.01
CA GLN A 334 12.10 13.89 -1.14
C GLN A 334 12.00 12.57 -1.89
N SER A 335 12.44 11.51 -1.25
CA SER A 335 12.27 10.12 -1.70
C SER A 335 12.21 9.21 -0.49
N ILE A 336 11.95 7.94 -0.71
CA ILE A 336 11.99 6.93 0.36
C ILE A 336 13.40 6.74 0.97
N PHE A 337 14.46 7.16 0.28
CA PHE A 337 15.87 7.13 0.74
C PHE A 337 16.38 8.50 1.21
N ASN A 338 15.58 9.54 1.05
CA ASN A 338 15.86 10.87 1.56
C ASN A 338 14.56 11.50 2.07
N PRO A 339 13.91 10.88 3.07
CA PRO A 339 12.67 11.41 3.62
C PRO A 339 12.95 12.65 4.47
N ALA A 340 11.98 13.55 4.53
CA ALA A 340 12.05 14.65 5.49
C ALA A 340 11.76 14.13 6.91
N LEU A 341 12.42 14.71 7.92
CA LEU A 341 12.16 14.33 9.30
C LEU A 341 10.83 14.96 9.78
N ALA A 342 9.97 14.17 10.41
CA ALA A 342 8.69 14.66 10.91
C ALA A 342 8.86 15.88 11.85
N LYS A 343 9.88 15.87 12.73
CA LYS A 343 10.19 16.97 13.65
C LYS A 343 10.56 18.30 12.96
N ASP A 344 11.03 18.24 11.70
CA ASP A 344 11.40 19.43 10.94
C ASP A 344 10.23 19.99 10.12
N ILE A 345 9.16 19.19 9.95
CA ILE A 345 7.97 19.54 9.18
C ILE A 345 6.81 19.95 10.09
N PHE A 346 6.54 19.15 11.12
CA PHE A 346 5.42 19.37 12.04
C PHE A 346 5.90 20.15 13.26
N THR A 347 5.16 21.18 13.63
CA THR A 347 5.53 22.10 14.71
C THR A 347 4.32 22.43 15.60
N GLY A 348 4.56 22.74 16.86
CA GLY A 348 3.56 23.32 17.78
C GLY A 348 2.18 22.65 17.71
N ASP A 349 1.24 23.36 17.08
CA ASP A 349 -0.17 22.96 16.97
C ASP A 349 -0.42 21.69 16.14
N ASP A 350 0.58 21.22 15.38
CA ASP A 350 0.47 19.96 14.63
C ASP A 350 0.53 18.73 15.57
N TYR A 351 0.94 18.89 16.83
CA TYR A 351 0.99 17.80 17.81
C TYR A 351 -0.24 17.77 18.71
N VAL A 352 -0.66 16.56 19.11
CA VAL A 352 -1.70 16.37 20.13
C VAL A 352 -1.07 16.34 21.52
N GLU A 353 -1.77 16.84 22.52
CA GLU A 353 -1.35 16.73 23.91
C GLU A 353 -1.28 15.26 24.33
N LYS A 354 -0.22 14.85 25.03
CA LYS A 354 0.03 13.46 25.47
C LYS A 354 -1.13 12.84 26.26
N SER A 355 -1.94 13.65 26.94
CA SER A 355 -3.13 13.22 27.69
C SER A 355 -4.25 12.63 26.81
N ASN A 356 -4.26 12.92 25.51
CA ASN A 356 -5.29 12.49 24.56
C ASN A 356 -4.92 11.22 23.76
N LEU A 357 -3.69 10.73 23.89
CA LEU A 357 -3.20 9.55 23.16
C LEU A 357 -3.52 8.21 23.85
N VAL A 358 -3.97 8.25 25.11
CA VAL A 358 -4.28 7.06 25.93
C VAL A 358 -5.81 6.93 26.04
N LYS A 359 -6.44 6.44 24.99
CA LYS A 359 -7.81 5.89 25.06
C LYS A 359 -7.95 4.65 24.20
#